data_3902037af50768c79eb0bbf4015f1b57
#
_entry.id   3902037af50768c79eb0bbf4015f1b57
#
_cell.length_a   1.000
_cell.length_b   1.000
_cell.length_c   1.000
_cell.angle_alpha   90.00
_cell.angle_beta   90.00
_cell.angle_gamma   90.00
#
_symmetry.space_group_name_H-M   'P 1'
#
loop_
_entity.id
_entity.type
_entity.pdbx_description
1 polymer ?
#
loop_
_entity_poly.entity_id
_entity_poly.type
_entity_poly.pdbx_seq_one_letter_code
_entity_poly.pdbx_strand_id
1 'polypeptide(L)'
;TIPYFMGSEGGQVSLERLFVTCMPADAGAPEIRCYDITSIDHVCADGPANGFSLIIIPAFTAIHSLYARKAPGFEDMFIKPVVGWVAGCHVDDIGRVAPLVVSGPGLDFDAERAVVMHVPLPDDRFACVHIANAMGQGNGGELRFPETGFSAGRCTVDGVETTLAAYLKACQADLRLPLVADYGGASVNVSIKGIDPATGRVDFYAPVFDDVVYRLAAPVDFAADPAGGRDTALWSCNCILNYLYCGLEGRRGAPPGGAMTFGEIAYLLLNQTQVFLEIEAL
;
A
#
# COMPACT_ATOMS: atom_id res chain seq x y z
N THR A 1 -13.24 5.30 0.98
CA THR A 1 -13.94 4.30 1.82
C THR A 1 -13.02 3.16 2.17
N ILE A 2 -13.20 2.59 3.35
CA ILE A 2 -12.60 1.33 3.81
C ILE A 2 -13.37 0.84 5.04
N PRO A 3 -13.94 -0.38 5.03
CA PRO A 3 -14.71 -0.88 6.17
C PRO A 3 -13.88 -1.55 7.25
N TYR A 4 -12.57 -1.73 7.04
CA TYR A 4 -11.68 -2.44 7.95
C TYR A 4 -10.75 -1.47 8.67
N PHE A 5 -10.60 -1.60 9.97
CA PHE A 5 -9.69 -0.77 10.75
C PHE A 5 -9.27 -1.43 12.06
N MET A 6 -8.11 -1.04 12.57
CA MET A 6 -7.63 -1.36 13.89
C MET A 6 -7.96 -0.20 14.82
N GLY A 7 -8.79 -0.44 15.82
CA GLY A 7 -9.13 0.53 16.85
C GLY A 7 -8.59 0.10 18.23
N SER A 8 -8.93 0.87 19.28
CA SER A 8 -8.58 0.54 20.67
C SER A 8 -9.17 -0.81 21.14
N GLU A 9 -10.27 -1.24 20.51
CA GLU A 9 -10.94 -2.50 20.82
C GLU A 9 -10.42 -3.67 19.96
N GLY A 10 -9.47 -3.41 19.05
CA GLY A 10 -8.91 -4.39 18.12
C GLY A 10 -9.36 -4.19 16.68
N GLY A 11 -9.09 -5.21 15.84
CA GLY A 11 -9.51 -5.22 14.45
C GLY A 11 -11.02 -5.30 14.31
N GLN A 12 -11.58 -4.42 13.47
CA GLN A 12 -13.02 -4.29 13.29
C GLN A 12 -13.38 -4.19 11.81
N VAL A 13 -14.57 -4.70 11.48
CA VAL A 13 -15.24 -4.47 10.21
C VAL A 13 -16.51 -3.67 10.47
N SER A 14 -16.70 -2.54 9.80
CA SER A 14 -17.92 -1.74 9.95
C SER A 14 -18.22 -0.94 8.70
N LEU A 15 -19.50 -0.94 8.33
CA LEU A 15 -20.05 -0.08 7.28
C LEU A 15 -20.72 1.19 7.84
N GLU A 16 -20.79 1.32 9.17
CA GLU A 16 -21.55 2.38 9.86
C GLU A 16 -20.67 3.28 10.75
N ARG A 17 -19.36 2.98 10.85
CA ARG A 17 -18.43 3.73 11.70
C ARG A 17 -17.45 4.55 10.84
N LEU A 18 -16.95 5.62 11.43
CA LEU A 18 -15.87 6.43 10.90
C LEU A 18 -14.63 6.24 11.78
N PHE A 19 -13.49 6.02 11.15
CA PHE A 19 -12.19 6.16 11.78
C PHE A 19 -11.68 7.57 11.50
N VAL A 20 -11.37 8.33 12.54
CA VAL A 20 -10.97 9.73 12.44
C VAL A 20 -9.55 9.90 12.96
N THR A 21 -8.68 10.48 12.15
CA THR A 21 -7.36 10.94 12.56
C THR A 21 -7.36 12.46 12.64
N CYS A 22 -6.96 13.00 13.81
CA CYS A 22 -6.85 14.44 13.99
C CYS A 22 -5.42 14.88 13.64
N MET A 23 -5.29 15.89 12.80
CA MET A 23 -4.00 16.51 12.54
C MET A 23 -3.60 17.43 13.71
N PRO A 24 -2.29 17.61 13.99
CA PRO A 24 -1.83 18.51 15.04
C PRO A 24 -2.30 19.94 14.81
N ALA A 25 -2.60 20.65 15.89
CA ALA A 25 -3.08 22.03 15.81
C ALA A 25 -1.99 23.03 15.36
N ASP A 26 -0.73 22.65 15.49
CA ASP A 26 0.44 23.41 15.04
C ASP A 26 0.86 23.12 13.60
N ALA A 27 0.23 22.17 12.92
CA ALA A 27 0.35 22.03 11.47
C ALA A 27 -0.26 23.27 10.78
N GLY A 28 0.33 23.68 9.67
CA GLY A 28 -0.24 24.74 8.84
C GLY A 28 -1.58 24.34 8.24
N ALA A 29 -2.29 25.30 7.67
CA ALA A 29 -3.58 25.03 7.03
C ALA A 29 -3.41 24.03 5.88
N PRO A 30 -4.07 22.86 5.93
CA PRO A 30 -3.95 21.87 4.88
C PRO A 30 -4.64 22.33 3.61
N GLU A 31 -4.07 21.98 2.45
CA GLU A 31 -4.70 22.13 1.15
C GLU A 31 -5.18 20.76 0.66
N ILE A 32 -6.47 20.69 0.26
CA ILE A 32 -7.04 19.47 -0.30
C ILE A 32 -7.16 19.64 -1.81
N ARG A 33 -6.56 18.71 -2.56
CA ARG A 33 -6.63 18.65 -4.03
C ARG A 33 -7.13 17.28 -4.50
N CYS A 34 -7.81 17.29 -5.65
CA CYS A 34 -8.21 16.10 -6.36
C CYS A 34 -7.37 15.97 -7.63
N TYR A 35 -6.82 14.78 -7.85
CA TYR A 35 -6.00 14.45 -9.02
C TYR A 35 -6.68 13.39 -9.85
N ASP A 36 -6.61 13.53 -11.16
CA ASP A 36 -7.02 12.52 -12.13
C ASP A 36 -5.79 11.88 -12.82
N ILE A 37 -6.03 11.03 -13.81
CA ILE A 37 -4.98 10.35 -14.58
C ILE A 37 -4.05 11.29 -15.37
N THR A 38 -4.44 12.56 -15.55
CA THR A 38 -3.66 13.56 -16.31
C THR A 38 -2.85 14.49 -15.41
N SER A 39 -3.07 14.42 -14.09
CA SER A 39 -2.49 15.35 -13.12
C SER A 39 -1.82 14.67 -11.92
N ILE A 40 -2.01 13.36 -11.74
CA ILE A 40 -1.50 12.63 -10.56
C ILE A 40 0.04 12.63 -10.47
N ASP A 41 0.75 12.80 -11.57
CA ASP A 41 2.21 12.91 -11.63
C ASP A 41 2.76 14.18 -10.96
N HIS A 42 1.91 15.20 -10.75
CA HIS A 42 2.26 16.41 -10.02
C HIS A 42 2.05 16.31 -8.50
N VAL A 43 1.54 15.19 -7.98
CA VAL A 43 1.16 15.05 -6.55
C VAL A 43 2.27 15.42 -5.58
N CYS A 44 3.52 15.10 -5.89
CA CYS A 44 4.66 15.43 -5.03
C CYS A 44 5.18 16.85 -5.31
N ALA A 45 5.27 17.25 -6.58
CA ALA A 45 5.68 18.60 -6.97
C ALA A 45 4.78 19.67 -6.32
N ASP A 46 3.47 19.44 -6.28
CA ASP A 46 2.47 20.29 -5.64
C ASP A 46 2.51 20.27 -4.10
N GLY A 47 3.17 19.29 -3.51
CA GLY A 47 3.29 19.17 -2.06
C GLY A 47 4.12 20.29 -1.43
N PRO A 48 3.96 20.54 -0.11
CA PRO A 48 4.64 21.62 0.58
C PRO A 48 6.19 21.44 0.53
N ALA A 49 6.91 22.54 0.60
CA ALA A 49 8.37 22.49 0.68
C ALA A 49 8.86 21.82 1.97
N ASN A 50 8.14 22.06 3.09
CA ASN A 50 8.30 21.34 4.36
C ASN A 50 6.94 20.85 4.80
N GLY A 51 6.80 19.53 5.03
CA GLY A 51 5.54 18.90 5.40
C GLY A 51 5.38 17.52 4.79
N PHE A 52 4.14 17.14 4.51
CA PHE A 52 3.80 15.85 3.90
C PHE A 52 2.53 15.91 3.07
N SER A 53 2.34 14.91 2.24
CA SER A 53 1.11 14.69 1.47
C SER A 53 0.46 13.38 1.89
N LEU A 54 -0.84 13.41 2.22
CA LEU A 54 -1.63 12.23 2.50
C LEU A 54 -2.58 11.98 1.33
N ILE A 55 -2.37 10.87 0.61
CA ILE A 55 -3.09 10.51 -0.62
C ILE A 55 -4.03 9.33 -0.39
N ILE A 56 -5.24 9.41 -0.94
CA ILE A 56 -6.19 8.30 -0.98
C ILE A 56 -6.60 8.06 -2.43
N ILE A 57 -6.40 6.85 -2.93
CA ILE A 57 -6.68 6.46 -4.32
C ILE A 57 -7.77 5.39 -4.32
N PRO A 58 -8.86 5.50 -5.13
CA PRO A 58 -9.85 4.43 -5.21
C PRO A 58 -9.28 3.19 -5.91
N ALA A 59 -9.46 2.00 -5.30
CA ALA A 59 -8.98 0.74 -5.84
C ALA A 59 -9.62 0.38 -7.19
N PHE A 60 -8.92 -0.43 -7.98
CA PHE A 60 -9.37 -1.01 -9.25
C PHE A 60 -9.64 0.02 -10.36
N THR A 61 -9.08 1.20 -10.26
CA THR A 61 -9.27 2.31 -11.19
C THR A 61 -8.05 2.54 -12.08
N ALA A 62 -8.23 3.35 -13.12
CA ALA A 62 -7.14 3.75 -14.01
C ALA A 62 -6.06 4.54 -13.24
N ILE A 63 -6.46 5.43 -12.32
CA ILE A 63 -5.53 6.22 -11.52
C ILE A 63 -4.74 5.35 -10.54
N HIS A 64 -5.37 4.33 -9.92
CA HIS A 64 -4.66 3.34 -9.09
C HIS A 64 -3.59 2.62 -9.91
N SER A 65 -3.95 2.12 -11.09
CA SER A 65 -3.01 1.43 -11.99
C SER A 65 -1.89 2.34 -12.48
N LEU A 66 -2.18 3.61 -12.78
CA LEU A 66 -1.19 4.59 -13.21
C LEU A 66 -0.20 4.90 -12.08
N TYR A 67 -0.71 5.24 -10.87
CA TYR A 67 0.12 5.51 -9.71
C TYR A 67 1.05 4.33 -9.40
N ALA A 68 0.48 3.13 -9.31
CA ALA A 68 1.25 1.93 -8.99
C ALA A 68 2.42 1.65 -9.95
N ARG A 69 2.27 1.99 -11.24
CA ARG A 69 3.30 1.75 -12.26
C ARG A 69 4.26 2.90 -12.45
N LYS A 70 3.84 4.14 -12.19
CA LYS A 70 4.56 5.35 -12.61
C LYS A 70 5.08 6.20 -11.46
N ALA A 71 4.55 6.03 -10.26
CA ALA A 71 4.96 6.81 -9.09
C ALA A 71 6.49 6.88 -8.87
N PRO A 72 7.29 5.81 -9.12
CA PRO A 72 8.74 5.89 -8.98
C PRO A 72 9.40 6.98 -9.85
N GLY A 73 8.76 7.36 -10.96
CA GLY A 73 9.25 8.38 -11.89
C GLY A 73 8.62 9.76 -11.73
N PHE A 74 7.74 9.97 -10.75
CA PHE A 74 7.13 11.29 -10.51
C PHE A 74 8.17 12.27 -9.95
N GLU A 75 8.03 13.55 -10.32
CA GLU A 75 8.89 14.62 -9.81
C GLU A 75 8.79 14.72 -8.28
N ASP A 76 9.90 14.87 -7.60
CA ASP A 76 10.03 14.98 -6.13
C ASP A 76 9.53 13.77 -5.31
N MET A 77 9.20 12.62 -5.95
CA MET A 77 8.56 11.48 -5.27
C MET A 77 9.34 11.00 -4.04
N PHE A 78 10.67 10.94 -4.07
CA PHE A 78 11.47 10.48 -2.94
C PHE A 78 12.09 11.63 -2.12
N ILE A 79 11.70 12.87 -2.41
CA ILE A 79 12.21 14.08 -1.75
C ILE A 79 11.17 14.59 -0.75
N LYS A 80 9.89 14.61 -1.13
CA LYS A 80 8.80 15.08 -0.29
C LYS A 80 8.03 13.90 0.31
N PRO A 81 7.76 13.88 1.62
CA PRO A 81 7.03 12.78 2.26
C PRO A 81 5.62 12.60 1.70
N VAL A 82 5.33 11.41 1.17
CA VAL A 82 4.01 11.01 0.68
C VAL A 82 3.60 9.72 1.37
N VAL A 83 2.46 9.75 2.07
CA VAL A 83 1.83 8.60 2.70
C VAL A 83 0.37 8.52 2.32
N GLY A 84 -0.24 7.37 2.51
CA GLY A 84 -1.66 7.22 2.24
C GLY A 84 -2.07 5.78 2.00
N TRP A 85 -3.16 5.60 1.27
CA TRP A 85 -3.67 4.26 1.02
C TRP A 85 -4.57 4.18 -0.23
N VAL A 86 -4.80 2.93 -0.63
CA VAL A 86 -5.81 2.59 -1.63
C VAL A 86 -7.12 2.30 -0.92
N ALA A 87 -8.14 3.11 -1.22
CA ALA A 87 -9.50 2.94 -0.72
C ALA A 87 -10.11 1.64 -1.25
N GLY A 88 -10.91 0.99 -0.43
CA GLY A 88 -11.52 -0.29 -0.75
C GLY A 88 -13.01 -0.35 -0.43
N CYS A 89 -13.54 -1.56 -0.52
CA CYS A 89 -14.88 -1.95 -0.12
C CYS A 89 -14.82 -3.19 0.78
N HIS A 90 -15.95 -3.73 1.20
CA HIS A 90 -15.95 -5.03 1.83
C HIS A 90 -15.45 -6.09 0.84
N VAL A 91 -14.63 -7.05 1.30
CA VAL A 91 -13.99 -8.02 0.38
C VAL A 91 -15.01 -8.85 -0.40
N ASP A 92 -16.16 -9.15 0.19
CA ASP A 92 -17.26 -9.85 -0.47
C ASP A 92 -17.97 -9.00 -1.53
N ASP A 93 -17.73 -7.68 -1.53
CA ASP A 93 -18.35 -6.73 -2.47
C ASP A 93 -17.41 -6.33 -3.62
N ILE A 94 -16.21 -6.91 -3.67
CA ILE A 94 -15.27 -6.66 -4.78
C ILE A 94 -15.93 -6.99 -6.12
N GLY A 95 -15.87 -6.04 -7.05
CA GLY A 95 -16.51 -6.11 -8.36
C GLY A 95 -18.00 -5.75 -8.39
N ARG A 96 -18.64 -5.51 -7.22
CA ARG A 96 -20.04 -5.07 -7.09
C ARG A 96 -20.17 -3.65 -6.57
N VAL A 97 -19.30 -3.25 -5.66
CA VAL A 97 -19.28 -1.91 -5.04
C VAL A 97 -17.99 -1.23 -5.42
N ALA A 98 -18.11 -0.04 -5.98
CA ALA A 98 -16.93 0.78 -6.31
C ALA A 98 -16.35 1.39 -5.02
N PRO A 99 -15.02 1.25 -4.78
CA PRO A 99 -14.34 2.04 -3.78
C PRO A 99 -14.46 3.54 -4.08
N LEU A 100 -14.66 4.35 -3.04
CA LEU A 100 -14.86 5.79 -3.18
C LEU A 100 -13.84 6.54 -2.32
N VAL A 101 -13.44 7.70 -2.78
CA VAL A 101 -12.82 8.76 -1.99
C VAL A 101 -13.84 9.87 -1.76
N VAL A 102 -13.61 10.66 -0.71
CA VAL A 102 -14.53 11.75 -0.34
C VAL A 102 -13.69 12.96 0.00
N SER A 103 -14.07 14.11 -0.52
CA SER A 103 -13.36 15.37 -0.27
C SER A 103 -14.32 16.52 0.06
N GLY A 104 -13.76 17.53 0.73
CA GLY A 104 -14.39 18.80 0.98
C GLY A 104 -15.57 18.78 1.97
N PRO A 105 -16.04 19.97 2.37
CA PRO A 105 -17.16 20.13 3.29
C PRO A 105 -18.50 19.70 2.68
N GLY A 106 -18.58 19.61 1.34
CA GLY A 106 -19.75 19.14 0.60
C GLY A 106 -19.86 17.61 0.54
N LEU A 107 -18.87 16.86 1.04
CA LEU A 107 -18.78 15.41 0.90
C LEU A 107 -18.88 14.96 -0.57
N ASP A 108 -17.98 15.49 -1.40
CA ASP A 108 -17.90 15.15 -2.81
C ASP A 108 -17.30 13.73 -2.96
N PHE A 109 -18.13 12.79 -3.35
CA PHE A 109 -17.75 11.39 -3.59
C PHE A 109 -17.16 11.22 -4.99
N ASP A 110 -16.04 10.51 -5.09
CA ASP A 110 -15.39 10.24 -6.35
C ASP A 110 -14.87 8.79 -6.42
N ALA A 111 -15.08 8.13 -7.55
CA ALA A 111 -14.64 6.76 -7.80
C ALA A 111 -13.44 6.70 -8.77
N GLU A 112 -13.00 7.82 -9.35
CA GLU A 112 -12.00 7.84 -10.41
C GLU A 112 -10.78 8.73 -10.10
N ARG A 113 -10.94 9.73 -9.21
CA ARG A 113 -9.87 10.64 -8.82
C ARG A 113 -9.24 10.26 -7.49
N ALA A 114 -7.98 10.59 -7.31
CA ALA A 114 -7.33 10.57 -6.01
C ALA A 114 -7.63 11.87 -5.25
N VAL A 115 -7.77 11.76 -3.92
CA VAL A 115 -7.84 12.91 -3.02
C VAL A 115 -6.54 13.00 -2.25
N VAL A 116 -5.95 14.18 -2.20
CA VAL A 116 -4.69 14.45 -1.52
C VAL A 116 -4.87 15.61 -0.55
N MET A 117 -4.39 15.44 0.66
CA MET A 117 -4.25 16.50 1.65
C MET A 117 -2.76 16.85 1.78
N HIS A 118 -2.37 18.04 1.32
CA HIS A 118 -1.04 18.59 1.50
C HIS A 118 -0.99 19.36 2.82
N VAL A 119 -0.11 18.94 3.72
CA VAL A 119 -0.01 19.50 5.08
C VAL A 119 1.35 20.14 5.26
N PRO A 120 1.45 21.48 5.27
CA PRO A 120 2.69 22.18 5.59
C PRO A 120 3.00 22.06 7.07
N LEU A 121 4.29 21.95 7.40
CA LEU A 121 4.80 21.95 8.77
C LEU A 121 5.65 23.20 9.03
N PRO A 122 5.72 23.68 10.27
CA PRO A 122 6.64 24.76 10.66
C PRO A 122 8.10 24.32 10.51
N ASP A 123 9.01 25.27 10.39
CA ASP A 123 10.43 25.04 10.08
C ASP A 123 11.17 24.21 11.13
N ASP A 124 10.67 24.14 12.37
CA ASP A 124 11.24 23.35 13.47
C ASP A 124 10.68 21.92 13.55
N ARG A 125 9.87 21.51 12.58
CA ARG A 125 9.28 20.19 12.50
C ARG A 125 9.51 19.56 11.12
N PHE A 126 9.57 18.24 11.08
CA PHE A 126 9.61 17.50 9.81
C PHE A 126 8.82 16.19 9.91
N ALA A 127 8.37 15.70 8.76
CA ALA A 127 7.62 14.47 8.65
C ALA A 127 8.54 13.28 8.36
N CYS A 128 8.40 12.21 9.15
CA CYS A 128 9.10 10.93 8.97
C CYS A 128 8.12 9.86 8.54
N VAL A 129 8.46 9.16 7.45
CA VAL A 129 7.71 8.02 6.95
C VAL A 129 8.42 6.73 7.33
N HIS A 130 7.73 5.83 8.02
CA HIS A 130 8.27 4.54 8.40
C HIS A 130 7.45 3.41 7.79
N ILE A 131 8.12 2.38 7.29
CA ILE A 131 7.53 1.20 6.71
C ILE A 131 7.93 -0.01 7.55
N ALA A 132 6.98 -0.69 8.16
CA ALA A 132 7.20 -1.98 8.78
C ALA A 132 6.82 -3.08 7.79
N ASN A 133 7.78 -3.92 7.46
CA ASN A 133 7.63 -5.06 6.57
C ASN A 133 8.19 -6.32 7.25
N ALA A 134 7.33 -7.28 7.55
CA ALA A 134 7.73 -8.56 8.13
C ALA A 134 8.23 -9.55 7.06
N MET A 135 8.05 -9.23 5.77
CA MET A 135 8.42 -10.11 4.68
C MET A 135 9.83 -9.79 4.17
N GLY A 136 10.70 -10.78 4.18
CA GLY A 136 12.03 -10.72 3.57
C GLY A 136 12.15 -11.72 2.43
N GLN A 137 13.15 -11.54 1.57
CA GLN A 137 13.44 -12.49 0.51
C GLN A 137 13.79 -13.87 1.09
N GLY A 138 13.18 -14.91 0.53
CA GLY A 138 13.54 -16.30 0.81
C GLY A 138 14.78 -16.77 0.01
N ASN A 139 15.14 -18.02 0.21
CA ASN A 139 16.29 -18.65 -0.46
C ASN A 139 15.95 -19.24 -1.85
N GLY A 140 14.76 -18.95 -2.39
CA GLY A 140 14.33 -19.38 -3.72
C GLY A 140 15.10 -18.69 -4.85
N GLY A 141 14.88 -19.13 -6.09
CA GLY A 141 15.54 -18.59 -7.28
C GLY A 141 15.16 -17.11 -7.54
N GLU A 142 16.03 -16.42 -8.26
CA GLU A 142 15.80 -15.05 -8.74
C GLU A 142 14.77 -15.04 -9.86
N LEU A 143 13.71 -14.28 -9.65
CA LEU A 143 12.62 -14.10 -10.61
C LEU A 143 12.80 -12.78 -11.36
N ARG A 144 12.68 -12.83 -12.71
CA ARG A 144 12.60 -11.65 -13.55
C ARG A 144 11.42 -11.78 -14.51
N PHE A 145 10.79 -10.67 -14.79
CA PHE A 145 9.61 -10.60 -15.66
C PHE A 145 9.92 -9.85 -16.94
N PRO A 146 9.37 -10.28 -18.10
CA PRO A 146 9.63 -9.63 -19.38
C PRO A 146 8.85 -8.31 -19.57
N GLU A 147 7.88 -8.02 -18.70
CA GLU A 147 7.01 -6.86 -18.80
C GLU A 147 6.52 -6.40 -17.43
N THR A 148 6.35 -5.09 -17.29
CA THR A 148 5.74 -4.47 -16.11
C THR A 148 4.22 -4.66 -16.10
N GLY A 149 3.64 -5.18 -15.00
CA GLY A 149 2.19 -5.34 -14.92
C GLY A 149 1.65 -6.02 -13.67
N PHE A 150 0.32 -6.02 -13.56
CA PHE A 150 -0.42 -6.65 -12.47
C PHE A 150 -0.68 -8.14 -12.68
N SER A 151 -0.12 -8.74 -13.73
CA SER A 151 -0.15 -10.18 -13.92
C SER A 151 1.07 -10.64 -14.73
N ALA A 152 1.53 -11.86 -14.45
CA ALA A 152 2.64 -12.47 -15.20
C ALA A 152 2.32 -13.91 -15.60
N GLY A 153 2.71 -14.28 -16.82
CA GLY A 153 2.71 -15.67 -17.29
C GLY A 153 4.14 -16.20 -17.31
N ARG A 154 4.94 -15.69 -18.25
CA ARG A 154 6.36 -16.05 -18.40
C ARG A 154 7.24 -15.28 -17.41
N CYS A 155 8.28 -15.93 -16.96
CA CYS A 155 9.36 -15.34 -16.17
C CYS A 155 10.64 -16.12 -16.41
N THR A 156 11.76 -15.61 -15.89
CA THR A 156 12.97 -16.42 -15.71
C THR A 156 13.18 -16.71 -14.24
N VAL A 157 13.68 -17.89 -13.92
CA VAL A 157 14.14 -18.29 -12.59
C VAL A 157 15.63 -18.64 -12.71
N ASP A 158 16.48 -17.88 -12.05
CA ASP A 158 17.94 -17.99 -12.16
C ASP A 158 18.42 -18.00 -13.63
N GLY A 159 17.75 -17.16 -14.48
CA GLY A 159 18.03 -17.04 -15.91
C GLY A 159 17.40 -18.12 -16.81
N VAL A 160 16.69 -19.11 -16.25
CA VAL A 160 16.02 -20.17 -17.02
C VAL A 160 14.55 -19.80 -17.27
N GLU A 161 14.13 -19.80 -18.51
CA GLU A 161 12.73 -19.49 -18.88
C GLU A 161 11.75 -20.53 -18.34
N THR A 162 10.65 -20.04 -17.76
CA THR A 162 9.54 -20.84 -17.25
C THR A 162 8.27 -19.99 -17.18
N THR A 163 7.18 -20.55 -16.63
CA THR A 163 6.02 -19.78 -16.20
C THR A 163 6.01 -19.62 -14.68
N LEU A 164 5.54 -18.46 -14.20
CA LEU A 164 5.47 -18.23 -12.76
C LEU A 164 4.58 -19.26 -12.05
N ALA A 165 3.45 -19.63 -12.66
CA ALA A 165 2.58 -20.67 -12.10
C ALA A 165 3.28 -22.03 -11.97
N ALA A 166 4.10 -22.43 -12.94
CA ALA A 166 4.87 -23.67 -12.87
C ALA A 166 5.91 -23.62 -11.74
N TYR A 167 6.61 -22.48 -11.61
CA TYR A 167 7.56 -22.26 -10.51
C TYR A 167 6.89 -22.34 -9.15
N LEU A 168 5.80 -21.59 -8.93
CA LEU A 168 5.06 -21.59 -7.65
C LEU A 168 4.55 -23.00 -7.29
N LYS A 169 4.06 -23.74 -8.29
CA LYS A 169 3.64 -25.13 -8.10
C LYS A 169 4.81 -26.06 -7.72
N ALA A 170 5.94 -25.92 -8.40
CA ALA A 170 7.14 -26.76 -8.12
C ALA A 170 7.67 -26.51 -6.70
N CYS A 171 7.63 -25.26 -6.23
CA CYS A 171 8.02 -24.89 -4.88
C CYS A 171 6.97 -25.22 -3.81
N GLN A 172 5.77 -25.67 -4.20
CA GLN A 172 4.60 -25.79 -3.30
C GLN A 172 4.35 -24.49 -2.52
N ALA A 173 4.47 -23.34 -3.21
CA ALA A 173 4.44 -22.03 -2.59
C ALA A 173 3.11 -21.75 -1.88
N ASP A 174 3.17 -21.22 -0.67
CA ASP A 174 2.02 -20.59 -0.02
C ASP A 174 1.75 -19.25 -0.73
N LEU A 175 0.61 -19.14 -1.43
CA LEU A 175 0.28 -17.94 -2.20
C LEU A 175 0.00 -16.70 -1.33
N ARG A 176 -0.07 -16.84 -0.01
CA ARG A 176 -0.11 -15.70 0.92
C ARG A 176 1.25 -14.99 1.03
N LEU A 177 2.33 -15.69 0.67
CA LEU A 177 3.68 -15.12 0.63
C LEU A 177 3.84 -14.29 -0.66
N PRO A 178 4.29 -13.02 -0.55
CA PRO A 178 4.50 -12.16 -1.71
C PRO A 178 5.79 -12.52 -2.46
N LEU A 179 5.93 -11.95 -3.65
CA LEU A 179 7.25 -11.72 -4.24
C LEU A 179 7.86 -10.50 -3.55
N VAL A 180 9.15 -10.57 -3.26
CA VAL A 180 9.88 -9.49 -2.56
C VAL A 180 11.02 -9.00 -3.45
N ALA A 181 11.04 -7.69 -3.72
CA ALA A 181 12.16 -6.99 -4.32
C ALA A 181 13.01 -6.32 -3.24
N ASP A 182 14.31 -6.20 -3.49
CA ASP A 182 15.22 -5.43 -2.65
C ASP A 182 15.66 -4.15 -3.37
N TYR A 183 15.25 -3.02 -2.85
CA TYR A 183 15.61 -1.68 -3.32
C TYR A 183 16.72 -1.09 -2.44
N GLY A 184 17.90 -1.71 -2.47
CA GLY A 184 19.06 -1.22 -1.70
C GLY A 184 18.88 -1.37 -0.18
N GLY A 185 18.25 -2.47 0.27
CA GLY A 185 17.98 -2.77 1.67
C GLY A 185 16.53 -2.49 2.09
N ALA A 186 15.72 -1.86 1.23
CA ALA A 186 14.28 -1.70 1.45
C ALA A 186 13.51 -2.81 0.72
N SER A 187 12.88 -3.70 1.49
CA SER A 187 12.04 -4.77 0.93
C SER A 187 10.69 -4.24 0.47
N VAL A 188 10.36 -4.47 -0.81
CA VAL A 188 9.07 -4.12 -1.41
C VAL A 188 8.35 -5.39 -1.85
N ASN A 189 7.11 -5.55 -1.38
CA ASN A 189 6.31 -6.74 -1.61
C ASN A 189 5.39 -6.56 -2.83
N VAL A 190 5.24 -7.63 -3.61
CA VAL A 190 4.19 -7.79 -4.62
C VAL A 190 3.36 -9.01 -4.25
N SER A 191 2.20 -8.77 -3.65
CA SER A 191 1.33 -9.84 -3.15
C SER A 191 0.60 -10.54 -4.27
N ILE A 192 0.57 -11.88 -4.20
CA ILE A 192 -0.11 -12.74 -5.17
C ILE A 192 -1.61 -12.71 -4.90
N LYS A 193 -2.39 -12.38 -5.93
CA LYS A 193 -3.85 -12.40 -5.87
C LYS A 193 -4.41 -13.79 -6.15
N GLY A 194 -3.80 -14.50 -7.10
CA GLY A 194 -4.22 -15.84 -7.50
C GLY A 194 -3.63 -16.26 -8.83
N ILE A 195 -4.00 -17.46 -9.25
CA ILE A 195 -3.63 -18.01 -10.57
C ILE A 195 -4.91 -18.15 -11.37
N ASP A 196 -4.99 -17.48 -12.52
CA ASP A 196 -6.10 -17.64 -13.45
C ASP A 196 -6.09 -19.05 -14.05
N PRO A 197 -7.10 -19.87 -13.78
CA PRO A 197 -7.11 -21.26 -14.25
C PRO A 197 -7.25 -21.40 -15.76
N ALA A 198 -7.78 -20.37 -16.46
CA ALA A 198 -7.97 -20.40 -17.91
C ALA A 198 -6.69 -20.09 -18.68
N THR A 199 -5.88 -19.17 -18.18
CA THR A 199 -4.66 -18.70 -18.86
C THR A 199 -3.37 -19.15 -18.20
N GLY A 200 -3.41 -19.61 -16.94
CA GLY A 200 -2.24 -19.92 -16.13
C GLY A 200 -1.41 -18.69 -15.75
N ARG A 201 -1.96 -17.48 -15.93
CA ARG A 201 -1.29 -16.26 -15.48
C ARG A 201 -1.48 -16.09 -13.97
N VAL A 202 -0.48 -15.52 -13.32
CA VAL A 202 -0.53 -15.16 -11.90
C VAL A 202 -0.87 -13.67 -11.80
N ASP A 203 -1.95 -13.35 -11.10
CA ASP A 203 -2.39 -11.98 -10.85
C ASP A 203 -1.84 -11.46 -9.52
N PHE A 204 -1.59 -10.16 -9.44
CA PHE A 204 -1.00 -9.48 -8.31
C PHE A 204 -1.87 -8.31 -7.81
N TYR A 205 -1.64 -7.91 -6.55
CA TYR A 205 -2.25 -6.71 -5.96
C TYR A 205 -1.42 -5.43 -6.21
N ALA A 206 -0.13 -5.56 -6.57
CA ALA A 206 0.74 -4.50 -7.05
C ALA A 206 1.47 -4.96 -8.31
N PRO A 207 1.99 -4.07 -9.17
CA PRO A 207 2.69 -4.50 -10.38
C PRO A 207 4.07 -5.10 -10.05
N VAL A 208 4.47 -6.10 -10.84
CA VAL A 208 5.87 -6.43 -11.03
C VAL A 208 6.48 -5.49 -12.07
N PHE A 209 7.79 -5.25 -12.01
CA PHE A 209 8.54 -4.42 -12.95
C PHE A 209 9.56 -5.28 -13.70
N ASP A 210 9.79 -4.97 -14.97
CA ASP A 210 10.65 -5.73 -15.87
C ASP A 210 12.15 -5.53 -15.61
N ASP A 211 12.51 -4.42 -14.97
CA ASP A 211 13.88 -4.09 -14.56
C ASP A 211 14.23 -4.52 -13.12
N VAL A 212 13.30 -5.17 -12.40
CA VAL A 212 13.44 -5.53 -10.99
C VAL A 212 13.61 -7.04 -10.81
N VAL A 213 14.45 -7.41 -9.84
CA VAL A 213 14.65 -8.81 -9.42
C VAL A 213 13.82 -9.10 -8.19
N TYR A 214 13.11 -10.21 -8.23
CA TYR A 214 12.27 -10.66 -7.12
C TYR A 214 12.73 -12.02 -6.62
N ARG A 215 12.39 -12.32 -5.36
CA ARG A 215 12.36 -13.67 -4.80
C ARG A 215 11.04 -13.91 -4.11
N LEU A 216 10.60 -15.16 -4.02
CA LEU A 216 9.48 -15.49 -3.14
C LEU A 216 9.89 -15.17 -1.69
N ALA A 217 8.98 -14.63 -0.90
CA ALA A 217 9.24 -14.33 0.50
C ALA A 217 9.66 -15.58 1.28
N ALA A 218 10.49 -15.37 2.29
CA ALA A 218 10.76 -16.41 3.29
C ALA A 218 9.45 -16.77 4.03
N PRO A 219 9.26 -18.03 4.46
CA PRO A 219 8.12 -18.41 5.28
C PRO A 219 8.02 -17.55 6.55
N VAL A 220 6.81 -17.11 6.87
CA VAL A 220 6.51 -16.32 8.07
C VAL A 220 5.42 -17.01 8.87
N ASP A 221 5.38 -16.75 10.17
CA ASP A 221 4.28 -17.16 11.03
C ASP A 221 3.19 -16.08 10.99
N PHE A 222 2.15 -16.31 10.21
CA PHE A 222 0.99 -15.40 10.14
C PHE A 222 0.19 -15.31 11.46
N ALA A 223 0.41 -16.20 12.43
CA ALA A 223 -0.21 -16.07 13.75
C ALA A 223 0.51 -15.05 14.65
N ALA A 224 1.77 -14.73 14.34
CA ALA A 224 2.47 -13.63 14.98
C ALA A 224 1.90 -12.29 14.54
N ASP A 225 2.00 -11.25 15.38
CA ASP A 225 1.66 -9.89 14.95
C ASP A 225 2.76 -9.38 14.01
N PRO A 226 2.47 -9.17 12.72
CA PRO A 226 3.50 -8.84 11.74
C PRO A 226 4.05 -7.42 11.89
N ALA A 227 3.37 -6.56 12.67
CA ALA A 227 3.70 -5.15 12.76
C ALA A 227 3.90 -4.72 14.22
N GLY A 228 5.09 -4.24 14.51
CA GLY A 228 5.35 -3.49 15.74
C GLY A 228 4.58 -2.17 15.73
N GLY A 229 4.06 -1.74 16.90
CA GLY A 229 3.46 -0.41 17.03
C GLY A 229 4.53 0.69 17.09
N ARG A 230 4.09 1.92 16.81
CA ARG A 230 4.85 3.14 17.01
C ARG A 230 3.96 4.13 17.77
N ASP A 231 4.13 4.19 19.08
CA ASP A 231 3.27 5.01 19.97
C ASP A 231 3.33 6.51 19.66
N THR A 232 4.41 6.95 19.00
CA THR A 232 4.65 8.34 18.58
C THR A 232 4.04 8.67 17.21
N ALA A 233 3.55 7.67 16.47
CA ALA A 233 3.03 7.93 15.14
C ALA A 233 1.70 8.70 15.20
N LEU A 234 1.63 9.77 14.41
CA LEU A 234 0.43 10.57 14.18
C LEU A 234 -0.65 9.77 13.44
N TRP A 235 -0.21 8.98 12.49
CA TRP A 235 -1.09 8.25 11.58
C TRP A 235 -0.46 6.92 11.18
N SER A 236 -1.30 5.93 10.91
CA SER A 236 -0.88 4.67 10.33
C SER A 236 -1.95 4.06 9.42
N CYS A 237 -1.51 3.21 8.50
CA CYS A 237 -2.37 2.24 7.82
C CYS A 237 -1.64 0.91 7.67
N ASN A 238 -2.42 -0.15 7.44
CA ASN A 238 -1.89 -1.50 7.28
C ASN A 238 -2.63 -2.20 6.12
N CYS A 239 -2.06 -3.25 5.59
CA CYS A 239 -2.64 -4.01 4.50
C CYS A 239 -3.82 -4.86 4.94
N ILE A 240 -4.90 -4.87 4.14
CA ILE A 240 -6.02 -5.79 4.33
C ILE A 240 -5.56 -7.27 4.29
N LEU A 241 -4.52 -7.59 3.52
CA LEU A 241 -3.98 -8.94 3.48
C LEU A 241 -3.37 -9.36 4.82
N ASN A 242 -2.71 -8.45 5.53
CA ASN A 242 -2.26 -8.71 6.91
C ASN A 242 -3.45 -8.95 7.84
N TYR A 243 -4.51 -8.13 7.72
CA TYR A 243 -5.73 -8.31 8.50
C TYR A 243 -6.33 -9.70 8.31
N LEU A 244 -6.46 -10.14 7.06
CA LEU A 244 -7.07 -11.43 6.70
C LEU A 244 -6.16 -12.61 7.04
N TYR A 245 -4.88 -12.55 6.66
CA TYR A 245 -3.95 -13.67 6.79
C TYR A 245 -3.51 -13.90 8.24
N CYS A 246 -3.38 -12.83 9.02
CA CYS A 246 -3.01 -12.91 10.43
C CYS A 246 -4.24 -13.02 11.36
N GLY A 247 -5.46 -12.99 10.82
CA GLY A 247 -6.70 -13.10 11.60
C GLY A 247 -6.83 -12.00 12.64
N LEU A 248 -6.67 -10.73 12.23
CA LEU A 248 -6.62 -9.58 13.17
C LEU A 248 -8.00 -9.14 13.66
N GLU A 249 -9.09 -9.68 13.12
CA GLU A 249 -10.44 -9.37 13.62
C GLU A 249 -10.58 -9.70 15.10
N GLY A 250 -11.03 -8.74 15.90
CA GLY A 250 -11.14 -8.87 17.35
C GLY A 250 -9.81 -8.93 18.10
N ARG A 251 -8.65 -8.99 17.45
CA ARG A 251 -7.34 -8.95 18.10
C ARG A 251 -6.92 -7.50 18.32
N ARG A 252 -6.41 -7.22 19.52
CA ARG A 252 -5.82 -5.92 19.80
C ARG A 252 -4.44 -5.86 19.16
N GLY A 253 -4.24 -4.84 18.33
CA GLY A 253 -2.94 -4.50 17.78
C GLY A 253 -2.22 -3.44 18.61
N ALA A 254 -0.97 -3.18 18.28
CA ALA A 254 -0.22 -2.08 18.86
C ALA A 254 -0.71 -0.72 18.30
N PRO A 255 -0.66 0.37 19.10
CA PRO A 255 -0.99 1.71 18.63
C PRO A 255 0.02 2.24 17.59
N PRO A 256 -0.36 3.26 16.82
CA PRO A 256 -1.71 3.76 16.68
C PRO A 256 -2.57 2.81 15.87
N GLY A 257 -3.88 2.81 16.13
CA GLY A 257 -4.84 2.18 15.23
C GLY A 257 -4.88 2.88 13.87
N GLY A 258 -5.42 2.22 12.84
CA GLY A 258 -5.48 2.77 11.50
C GLY A 258 -6.36 1.97 10.56
N ALA A 259 -6.51 2.47 9.33
CA ALA A 259 -7.24 1.78 8.29
C ALA A 259 -6.49 0.51 7.85
N MET A 260 -7.26 -0.57 7.56
CA MET A 260 -6.77 -1.78 6.92
C MET A 260 -7.13 -1.70 5.43
N THR A 261 -6.17 -1.45 4.58
CA THR A 261 -6.34 -0.86 3.26
C THR A 261 -6.07 -1.83 2.12
N PHE A 262 -6.51 -1.50 0.92
CA PHE A 262 -6.29 -2.31 -0.28
C PHE A 262 -4.90 -2.10 -0.92
N GLY A 263 -4.04 -1.43 -0.21
CA GLY A 263 -2.64 -1.13 -0.51
C GLY A 263 -2.22 0.10 0.27
N GLU A 264 -1.03 0.07 0.83
CA GLU A 264 -0.43 1.19 1.54
C GLU A 264 0.34 2.05 0.55
N ILE A 265 0.42 3.34 0.82
CA ILE A 265 1.27 4.26 0.09
C ILE A 265 2.29 4.86 1.05
N ALA A 266 3.57 4.59 0.76
CA ALA A 266 4.70 5.29 1.32
C ALA A 266 5.68 5.52 0.16
N TYR A 267 5.52 6.67 -0.49
CA TYR A 267 6.08 7.00 -1.79
C TYR A 267 5.51 6.10 -2.91
N LEU A 268 5.69 4.81 -2.81
CA LEU A 268 5.22 3.79 -3.74
C LEU A 268 3.96 3.10 -3.22
N LEU A 269 3.30 2.35 -4.11
CA LEU A 269 2.27 1.39 -3.69
C LEU A 269 2.94 0.17 -3.05
N LEU A 270 2.51 -0.17 -1.85
CA LEU A 270 3.00 -1.28 -1.05
C LEU A 270 1.88 -2.28 -0.76
N ASN A 271 2.27 -3.52 -0.43
CA ASN A 271 1.37 -4.57 0.02
C ASN A 271 1.96 -5.33 1.22
N GLN A 272 1.12 -5.85 2.08
CA GLN A 272 1.49 -6.62 3.27
C GLN A 272 2.54 -5.89 4.13
N THR A 273 2.40 -4.57 4.20
CA THR A 273 3.22 -3.69 5.04
C THR A 273 2.33 -2.93 6.02
N GLN A 274 2.95 -2.24 6.95
CA GLN A 274 2.32 -1.20 7.74
C GLN A 274 3.12 0.09 7.57
N VAL A 275 2.41 1.20 7.35
CA VAL A 275 3.00 2.53 7.17
C VAL A 275 2.64 3.41 8.34
N PHE A 276 3.62 4.16 8.83
CA PHE A 276 3.46 5.15 9.89
C PHE A 276 3.97 6.51 9.44
N LEU A 277 3.31 7.53 9.91
CA LEU A 277 3.74 8.92 9.79
C LEU A 277 4.01 9.48 11.18
N GLU A 278 5.21 9.97 11.39
CA GLU A 278 5.61 10.68 12.60
C GLU A 278 5.96 12.13 12.25
N ILE A 279 5.76 13.04 13.21
CA ILE A 279 6.23 14.42 13.11
C ILE A 279 7.24 14.63 14.20
N GLU A 280 8.47 14.92 13.83
CA GLU A 280 9.60 15.09 14.72
C GLU A 280 10.03 16.56 14.79
N ALA A 281 10.58 16.97 15.93
CA ALA A 281 11.24 18.27 16.07
C ALA A 281 12.68 18.20 15.57
N LEU A 282 13.16 19.30 14.99
CA LEU A 282 14.55 19.49 14.59
C LEU A 282 15.49 19.61 15.79
#